data_468921a42190b8535744492b7555b69a
#
_entry.id   468921a42190b8535744492b7555b69a
#
_cell.length_a   1.000
_cell.length_b   1.000
_cell.length_c   1.000
_cell.angle_alpha   90.00
_cell.angle_beta   90.00
_cell.angle_gamma   90.00
#
_symmetry.space_group_name_H-M   'P 1'
#
loop_
_entity.id
_entity.type
_entity.pdbx_description
1 polymer ?
#
loop_
_entity_poly.entity_id
_entity_poly.type
_entity_poly.pdbx_seq_one_letter_code
_entity_poly.pdbx_strand_id
1 'polypeptide(L)'
;VTFDDRTRSASGIFEDARAFRIGSEVAVLISDVRAKLPVAAKHTLVMPEQPVPLVSTILSLAEGGQRVLWAMRPGAEASRGQIYIESDFVQTILLRPVGELPPLDMEDLFAALTPEGCVKFLNNLLTVWRSAFRLSRDPFFIGLVEDALQALTSRPAPAKIACPIAQGRYLIETAISPDFGEISAIYALGANAILPLASPALIGAQREHNLRPCHFIVESPRYPQSFVLVGKRGVAVRELSSGNPHCANLQAWWAERGGTPELREFVVRWLSTTPEGGLATAVDLQLRTPLPERRIGRSAMYPSAEVDLALTLSGGLLAGGWTHDPTATLAGIDYLTEDGTAIPLDGNWYEFPAWARGADEKSRADVTGFVAWLPSNDTPGALLXPVL
;
A
#
# COMPACT_ATOMS: atom_id res chain seq x y z
N VAL A 1 -53.10 -17.93 0.44
CA VAL A 1 -51.63 -18.08 0.50
C VAL A 1 -51.25 -18.10 1.97
N THR A 2 -50.99 -19.28 2.51
CA THR A 2 -50.57 -19.47 3.90
C THR A 2 -49.12 -19.02 4.02
N PHE A 3 -48.87 -17.95 4.73
CA PHE A 3 -47.53 -17.51 5.11
C PHE A 3 -46.96 -18.52 6.10
N ASP A 4 -45.88 -19.14 5.73
CA ASP A 4 -45.16 -20.10 6.54
C ASP A 4 -44.59 -19.40 7.80
N ASP A 5 -44.76 -20.00 8.95
CA ASP A 5 -44.39 -19.49 10.27
C ASP A 5 -42.86 -19.42 10.50
N ARG A 6 -42.07 -19.74 9.45
CA ARG A 6 -40.59 -19.68 9.50
C ARG A 6 -40.01 -18.25 9.43
N THR A 7 -40.85 -17.25 9.17
CA THR A 7 -40.41 -15.85 9.05
C THR A 7 -40.21 -15.12 10.39
N ARG A 8 -40.45 -15.79 11.52
CA ARG A 8 -40.35 -15.16 12.86
C ARG A 8 -38.95 -15.25 13.49
N SER A 9 -38.03 -16.00 12.89
CA SER A 9 -36.78 -16.37 13.56
C SER A 9 -35.69 -15.29 13.59
N ALA A 10 -35.66 -14.38 12.64
CA ALA A 10 -34.59 -13.37 12.57
C ALA A 10 -34.93 -12.02 13.19
N SER A 11 -36.23 -11.73 13.40
CA SER A 11 -36.67 -10.39 13.84
C SER A 11 -36.31 -10.05 15.31
N GLY A 12 -35.90 -11.04 16.11
CA GLY A 12 -35.46 -10.80 17.49
C GLY A 12 -33.96 -10.66 17.68
N ILE A 13 -33.20 -10.82 16.61
CA ILE A 13 -31.73 -10.79 16.66
C ILE A 13 -31.19 -9.37 16.35
N PHE A 14 -31.91 -8.64 15.51
CA PHE A 14 -31.54 -7.31 15.06
C PHE A 14 -32.31 -6.23 15.83
N GLU A 15 -31.59 -5.19 16.23
CA GLU A 15 -32.23 -3.96 16.74
C GLU A 15 -32.80 -3.14 15.57
N ASP A 16 -33.74 -2.26 15.85
CA ASP A 16 -34.35 -1.39 14.83
C ASP A 16 -33.26 -0.57 14.11
N ALA A 17 -33.23 -0.68 12.81
CA ALA A 17 -32.24 0.02 12.00
C ALA A 17 -32.49 1.53 12.01
N ARG A 18 -31.43 2.29 12.24
CA ARG A 18 -31.45 3.76 12.17
C ARG A 18 -30.75 4.21 10.90
N ALA A 19 -31.29 5.23 10.26
CA ALA A 19 -30.80 5.74 8.98
C ALA A 19 -30.02 7.07 9.18
N PHE A 20 -28.89 7.21 8.52
CA PHE A 20 -28.03 8.39 8.58
C PHE A 20 -27.56 8.75 7.17
N ARG A 21 -27.21 10.02 6.98
CA ARG A 21 -26.61 10.51 5.74
C ARG A 21 -25.09 10.39 5.82
N ILE A 22 -24.47 9.86 4.73
CA ILE A 22 -23.00 9.77 4.61
C ILE A 22 -22.47 10.44 3.35
N GLY A 23 -23.35 10.88 2.47
CA GLY A 23 -23.01 11.62 1.25
C GLY A 23 -24.22 12.40 0.76
N SER A 24 -24.03 13.16 -0.31
CA SER A 24 -25.14 13.98 -0.87
C SER A 24 -26.33 13.11 -1.29
N GLU A 25 -26.07 11.90 -1.79
CA GLU A 25 -27.09 10.97 -2.27
C GLU A 25 -27.00 9.59 -1.63
N VAL A 26 -26.21 9.45 -0.56
CA VAL A 26 -25.93 8.14 0.02
C VAL A 26 -26.33 8.11 1.49
N ALA A 27 -27.11 7.11 1.85
CA ALA A 27 -27.53 6.82 3.23
C ALA A 27 -26.84 5.56 3.73
N VAL A 28 -26.72 5.46 5.05
CA VAL A 28 -26.34 4.22 5.73
C VAL A 28 -27.40 3.87 6.76
N LEU A 29 -27.79 2.62 6.78
CA LEU A 29 -28.61 2.04 7.85
C LEU A 29 -27.69 1.34 8.82
N ILE A 30 -27.95 1.48 10.10
CA ILE A 30 -27.14 0.89 11.17
C ILE A 30 -28.06 0.09 12.10
N SER A 31 -27.71 -1.18 12.35
CA SER A 31 -28.42 -2.02 13.29
C SER A 31 -27.43 -2.85 14.10
N ASP A 32 -27.67 -2.99 15.39
CA ASP A 32 -26.86 -3.84 16.24
C ASP A 32 -27.45 -5.25 16.29
N VAL A 33 -26.54 -6.24 16.36
CA VAL A 33 -26.89 -7.65 16.25
C VAL A 33 -26.19 -8.42 17.37
N ARG A 34 -26.98 -9.11 18.17
CA ARG A 34 -26.45 -9.90 19.30
C ARG A 34 -25.83 -11.24 18.84
N ALA A 35 -26.27 -11.75 17.70
CA ALA A 35 -25.75 -12.98 17.14
C ALA A 35 -24.54 -12.71 16.23
N LYS A 36 -23.68 -13.71 16.05
CA LYS A 36 -22.55 -13.61 15.15
C LYS A 36 -22.99 -13.92 13.72
N LEU A 37 -22.93 -12.95 12.85
CA LEU A 37 -23.25 -13.13 11.43
C LEU A 37 -22.05 -13.65 10.65
N PRO A 38 -22.27 -14.51 9.65
CA PRO A 38 -21.20 -14.92 8.74
C PRO A 38 -20.65 -13.70 7.98
N VAL A 39 -19.33 -13.59 7.89
CA VAL A 39 -18.67 -12.45 7.22
C VAL A 39 -19.02 -12.37 5.74
N ALA A 40 -19.25 -13.52 5.10
CA ALA A 40 -19.54 -13.61 3.67
C ALA A 40 -21.04 -13.62 3.35
N ALA A 41 -21.92 -13.40 4.33
CA ALA A 41 -23.37 -13.42 4.11
C ALA A 41 -23.79 -12.35 3.09
N LYS A 42 -24.61 -12.74 2.15
CA LYS A 42 -25.14 -11.82 1.12
C LYS A 42 -26.30 -11.02 1.72
N HIS A 43 -26.19 -9.71 1.71
CA HIS A 43 -27.23 -8.79 2.18
C HIS A 43 -27.94 -8.20 0.96
N THR A 44 -29.27 -8.14 1.02
CA THR A 44 -30.10 -7.65 -0.09
C THR A 44 -31.17 -6.70 0.46
N LEU A 45 -31.40 -5.59 -0.25
CA LEU A 45 -32.49 -4.69 0.02
C LEU A 45 -33.47 -4.77 -1.16
N VAL A 46 -34.69 -5.13 -0.86
CA VAL A 46 -35.77 -5.22 -1.85
C VAL A 46 -36.71 -4.04 -1.66
N MET A 47 -36.81 -3.21 -2.69
CA MET A 47 -37.73 -2.08 -2.74
C MET A 47 -38.89 -2.44 -3.67
N PRO A 48 -40.09 -1.82 -3.49
CA PRO A 48 -41.26 -2.16 -4.33
C PRO A 48 -41.03 -2.00 -5.83
N GLU A 49 -40.22 -1.02 -6.21
CA GLU A 49 -40.03 -0.68 -7.64
C GLU A 49 -38.82 -1.34 -8.28
N GLN A 50 -37.76 -1.55 -7.50
CA GLN A 50 -36.53 -2.16 -8.04
C GLN A 50 -35.57 -2.54 -6.90
N PRO A 51 -34.71 -3.52 -7.09
CA PRO A 51 -33.66 -3.79 -6.11
C PRO A 51 -32.65 -2.65 -6.06
N VAL A 52 -32.25 -2.30 -4.85
CA VAL A 52 -31.27 -1.22 -4.61
C VAL A 52 -29.92 -1.85 -4.31
N PRO A 53 -28.85 -1.46 -5.01
CA PRO A 53 -27.51 -1.93 -4.66
C PRO A 53 -27.16 -1.59 -3.22
N LEU A 54 -26.76 -2.60 -2.47
CA LEU A 54 -26.48 -2.51 -1.04
C LEU A 54 -25.03 -2.92 -0.79
N VAL A 55 -24.29 -2.08 -0.08
CA VAL A 55 -22.93 -2.42 0.37
C VAL A 55 -22.97 -2.58 1.88
N SER A 56 -22.74 -3.80 2.36
CA SER A 56 -22.78 -4.09 3.79
C SER A 56 -21.39 -4.12 4.41
N THR A 57 -21.31 -3.75 5.68
CA THR A 57 -20.11 -3.82 6.50
C THR A 57 -20.50 -4.31 7.89
N ILE A 58 -19.80 -5.32 8.39
CA ILE A 58 -20.04 -5.89 9.72
C ILE A 58 -18.85 -5.51 10.61
N LEU A 59 -19.14 -4.86 11.73
CA LEU A 59 -18.14 -4.35 12.68
C LEU A 59 -18.35 -5.00 14.06
N SER A 60 -17.28 -5.13 14.83
CA SER A 60 -17.33 -5.68 16.18
C SER A 60 -17.60 -4.58 17.20
N LEU A 61 -18.54 -4.83 18.12
CA LEU A 61 -18.87 -3.92 19.22
C LEU A 61 -17.98 -4.17 20.43
N ALA A 62 -17.65 -3.12 21.15
CA ALA A 62 -16.81 -3.18 22.36
C ALA A 62 -17.44 -4.03 23.46
N GLU A 63 -18.76 -3.95 23.61
CA GLU A 63 -19.51 -4.69 24.61
C GLU A 63 -19.91 -6.11 24.18
N GLY A 64 -19.45 -6.52 23.00
CA GLY A 64 -19.80 -7.80 22.40
C GLY A 64 -20.94 -7.65 21.40
N GLY A 65 -21.03 -8.61 20.48
CA GLY A 65 -21.98 -8.54 19.37
C GLY A 65 -21.38 -7.87 18.15
N GLN A 66 -22.24 -7.50 17.21
CA GLN A 66 -21.83 -6.92 15.93
C GLN A 66 -22.74 -5.77 15.56
N ARG A 67 -22.20 -4.80 14.85
CA ARG A 67 -22.94 -3.71 14.22
C ARG A 67 -22.90 -3.92 12.71
N VAL A 68 -24.05 -3.92 12.08
CA VAL A 68 -24.16 -4.05 10.63
C VAL A 68 -24.52 -2.68 10.05
N LEU A 69 -23.76 -2.29 9.04
CA LEU A 69 -23.99 -1.05 8.31
C LEU A 69 -24.32 -1.41 6.85
N TRP A 70 -25.38 -0.84 6.34
CA TRP A 70 -25.83 -1.02 4.95
C TRP A 70 -25.84 0.33 4.25
N ALA A 71 -24.84 0.57 3.39
CA ALA A 71 -24.77 1.79 2.59
C ALA A 71 -25.52 1.60 1.27
N MET A 72 -26.26 2.64 0.86
CA MET A 72 -27.10 2.60 -0.35
C MET A 72 -27.42 3.98 -0.87
N ARG A 73 -27.96 4.05 -2.10
CA ARG A 73 -28.61 5.24 -2.64
C ARG A 73 -30.12 5.03 -2.61
N PRO A 74 -30.83 5.63 -1.65
CA PRO A 74 -32.29 5.58 -1.66
C PRO A 74 -32.85 6.46 -2.77
N GLY A 75 -34.12 6.28 -3.10
CA GLY A 75 -34.82 7.12 -4.06
C GLY A 75 -35.06 8.55 -3.56
N ALA A 76 -35.61 9.39 -4.43
CA ALA A 76 -35.94 10.78 -4.09
C ALA A 76 -37.16 10.90 -3.18
N GLU A 77 -37.99 9.86 -3.10
CA GLU A 77 -39.19 9.83 -2.27
C GLU A 77 -39.08 8.81 -1.16
N ALA A 78 -39.81 9.04 -0.07
CA ALA A 78 -39.87 8.08 1.01
C ALA A 78 -40.45 6.75 0.52
N SER A 79 -39.80 5.64 0.84
CA SER A 79 -40.23 4.34 0.38
C SER A 79 -39.95 3.27 1.44
N ARG A 80 -40.74 2.19 1.39
CA ARG A 80 -40.53 1.04 2.28
C ARG A 80 -39.71 -0.01 1.57
N GLY A 81 -38.67 -0.52 2.27
CA GLY A 81 -37.86 -1.60 1.78
C GLY A 81 -37.79 -2.76 2.77
N GLN A 82 -37.38 -3.89 2.30
CA GLN A 82 -37.18 -5.09 3.13
C GLN A 82 -35.73 -5.56 3.01
N ILE A 83 -35.09 -5.72 4.16
CA ILE A 83 -33.70 -6.23 4.22
C ILE A 83 -33.74 -7.75 4.42
N TYR A 84 -32.91 -8.43 3.63
CA TYR A 84 -32.69 -9.86 3.71
C TYR A 84 -31.21 -10.14 3.91
N ILE A 85 -30.87 -11.16 4.70
CA ILE A 85 -29.52 -11.72 4.78
C ILE A 85 -29.62 -13.15 4.31
N GLU A 86 -28.89 -13.48 3.24
CA GLU A 86 -29.13 -14.67 2.42
C GLU A 86 -30.57 -14.67 1.91
N SER A 87 -31.40 -15.59 2.39
CA SER A 87 -32.82 -15.65 2.06
C SER A 87 -33.73 -15.24 3.23
N ASP A 88 -33.12 -14.97 4.38
CA ASP A 88 -33.89 -14.73 5.61
C ASP A 88 -34.27 -13.26 5.71
N PHE A 89 -35.55 -13.04 5.92
CA PHE A 89 -36.07 -11.68 6.17
C PHE A 89 -35.51 -11.16 7.50
N VAL A 90 -34.98 -9.95 7.49
CA VAL A 90 -34.45 -9.28 8.68
C VAL A 90 -35.47 -8.29 9.23
N GLN A 91 -35.81 -7.27 8.44
CA GLN A 91 -36.72 -6.23 8.89
C GLN A 91 -37.26 -5.40 7.73
N THR A 92 -38.37 -4.72 7.96
CA THR A 92 -38.91 -3.68 7.09
C THR A 92 -38.39 -2.32 7.56
N ILE A 93 -37.90 -1.54 6.60
CA ILE A 93 -37.38 -0.20 6.90
C ILE A 93 -38.16 0.86 6.12
N LEU A 94 -38.21 2.06 6.68
CA LEU A 94 -38.70 3.23 5.98
C LEU A 94 -37.52 4.12 5.63
N LEU A 95 -37.20 4.19 4.35
CA LEU A 95 -36.16 5.07 3.85
C LEU A 95 -36.73 6.42 3.52
N ARG A 96 -36.16 7.47 4.08
CA ARG A 96 -36.51 8.87 3.77
C ARG A 96 -35.49 9.40 2.74
N PRO A 97 -35.86 10.49 2.04
CA PRO A 97 -34.88 11.18 1.18
C PRO A 97 -33.61 11.52 1.96
N VAL A 98 -32.46 11.38 1.33
CA VAL A 98 -31.15 11.56 2.01
C VAL A 98 -31.04 12.92 2.69
N GLY A 99 -31.61 13.97 2.06
CA GLY A 99 -31.57 15.33 2.62
C GLY A 99 -32.27 15.47 3.96
N GLU A 100 -33.21 14.58 4.30
CA GLU A 100 -33.96 14.59 5.57
C GLU A 100 -33.27 13.77 6.68
N LEU A 101 -32.23 13.01 6.32
CA LEU A 101 -31.52 12.14 7.26
C LEU A 101 -30.49 12.93 8.08
N PRO A 102 -30.34 12.64 9.37
CA PRO A 102 -29.29 13.26 10.17
C PRO A 102 -27.91 12.75 9.65
N PRO A 103 -26.86 13.56 9.80
CA PRO A 103 -25.51 13.10 9.51
C PRO A 103 -25.11 12.00 10.49
N LEU A 104 -24.22 11.11 10.05
CA LEU A 104 -23.67 10.06 10.91
C LEU A 104 -22.70 10.69 11.91
N ASP A 105 -22.92 10.44 13.19
CA ASP A 105 -22.06 10.93 14.27
C ASP A 105 -20.88 9.95 14.44
N MET A 106 -19.68 10.43 14.19
CA MET A 106 -18.46 9.59 14.25
C MET A 106 -18.04 9.29 15.69
N GLU A 107 -18.23 10.22 16.62
CA GLU A 107 -17.87 9.97 18.03
C GLU A 107 -18.75 8.86 18.62
N ASP A 108 -20.07 8.97 18.42
CA ASP A 108 -21.02 7.95 18.87
C ASP A 108 -20.76 6.59 18.20
N LEU A 109 -20.45 6.60 16.90
CA LEU A 109 -20.17 5.35 16.20
C LEU A 109 -18.92 4.65 16.76
N PHE A 110 -17.83 5.40 16.93
CA PHE A 110 -16.54 4.84 17.36
C PHE A 110 -16.53 4.47 18.84
N ALA A 111 -17.28 5.19 19.68
CA ALA A 111 -17.40 4.86 21.10
C ALA A 111 -17.98 3.43 21.31
N ALA A 112 -18.81 2.97 20.40
CA ALA A 112 -19.43 1.66 20.47
C ALA A 112 -18.58 0.52 19.87
N LEU A 113 -17.55 0.84 19.06
CA LEU A 113 -16.80 -0.16 18.32
C LEU A 113 -15.49 -0.56 19.02
N THR A 114 -15.01 -1.78 18.70
CA THR A 114 -13.64 -2.14 19.09
C THR A 114 -12.65 -1.31 18.26
N PRO A 115 -11.38 -1.15 18.73
CA PRO A 115 -10.37 -0.46 17.92
C PRO A 115 -10.21 -1.05 16.51
N GLU A 116 -10.26 -2.38 16.37
CA GLU A 116 -10.22 -3.03 15.06
C GLU A 116 -11.48 -2.72 14.24
N GLY A 117 -12.63 -2.60 14.90
CA GLY A 117 -13.89 -2.19 14.27
C GLY A 117 -13.79 -0.78 13.69
N CYS A 118 -13.18 0.15 14.42
CA CYS A 118 -12.97 1.53 13.93
C CYS A 118 -12.06 1.55 12.69
N VAL A 119 -10.94 0.82 12.73
CA VAL A 119 -10.02 0.72 11.59
C VAL A 119 -10.74 0.09 10.38
N LYS A 120 -11.48 -0.99 10.63
CA LYS A 120 -12.26 -1.67 9.57
C LYS A 120 -13.32 -0.75 8.97
N PHE A 121 -14.02 0.02 9.80
CA PHE A 121 -15.01 0.98 9.31
C PHE A 121 -14.35 2.00 8.38
N LEU A 122 -13.28 2.66 8.83
CA LEU A 122 -12.62 3.68 8.03
C LEU A 122 -12.02 3.10 6.75
N ASN A 123 -11.46 1.89 6.81
CA ASN A 123 -10.98 1.22 5.62
C ASN A 123 -12.12 0.98 4.62
N ASN A 124 -13.27 0.46 5.05
CA ASN A 124 -14.42 0.25 4.18
C ASN A 124 -14.96 1.58 3.62
N LEU A 125 -15.02 2.60 4.46
CA LEU A 125 -15.47 3.95 4.05
C LEU A 125 -14.60 4.45 2.88
N LEU A 126 -13.28 4.39 3.02
CA LEU A 126 -12.32 4.91 2.06
C LEU A 126 -12.13 4.03 0.81
N THR A 127 -12.19 2.71 0.97
CA THR A 127 -11.95 1.79 -0.16
C THR A 127 -13.27 1.43 -0.86
N VAL A 128 -14.20 0.85 -0.12
CA VAL A 128 -15.39 0.22 -0.70
C VAL A 128 -16.47 1.27 -1.00
N TRP A 129 -16.91 2.02 0.05
CA TRP A 129 -18.04 2.94 -0.11
C TRP A 129 -17.68 4.12 -1.01
N ARG A 130 -16.50 4.71 -0.81
CA ARG A 130 -16.02 5.80 -1.68
C ARG A 130 -16.05 5.39 -3.16
N SER A 131 -15.60 4.18 -3.48
CA SER A 131 -15.56 3.68 -4.85
C SER A 131 -16.96 3.31 -5.38
N ALA A 132 -17.71 2.51 -4.60
CA ALA A 132 -19.03 2.00 -5.01
C ALA A 132 -20.02 3.15 -5.30
N PHE A 133 -19.94 4.20 -4.50
CA PHE A 133 -20.87 5.34 -4.62
C PHE A 133 -20.23 6.60 -5.24
N ARG A 134 -18.98 6.52 -5.72
CA ARG A 134 -18.25 7.63 -6.37
C ARG A 134 -18.17 8.89 -5.50
N LEU A 135 -17.85 8.72 -4.22
CA LEU A 135 -17.90 9.78 -3.21
C LEU A 135 -16.61 10.61 -3.11
N SER A 136 -15.62 10.38 -3.97
CA SER A 136 -14.30 11.03 -3.87
C SER A 136 -14.34 12.55 -3.85
N ARG A 137 -15.41 13.16 -4.39
CA ARG A 137 -15.58 14.62 -4.46
C ARG A 137 -16.87 15.10 -3.82
N ASP A 138 -17.54 14.24 -3.06
CA ASP A 138 -18.77 14.58 -2.35
C ASP A 138 -18.42 15.36 -1.07
N PRO A 139 -18.86 16.61 -0.91
CA PRO A 139 -18.45 17.43 0.23
C PRO A 139 -18.93 16.87 1.58
N PHE A 140 -20.12 16.25 1.63
CA PHE A 140 -20.60 15.61 2.87
C PHE A 140 -19.73 14.42 3.24
N PHE A 141 -19.35 13.64 2.26
CA PHE A 141 -18.47 12.49 2.49
C PHE A 141 -17.07 12.92 2.93
N ILE A 142 -16.54 13.97 2.34
CA ILE A 142 -15.21 14.50 2.72
C ILE A 142 -15.26 14.96 4.19
N GLY A 143 -16.30 15.71 4.57
CA GLY A 143 -16.50 16.13 5.97
C GLY A 143 -16.61 14.94 6.91
N LEU A 144 -17.38 13.93 6.53
CA LEU A 144 -17.53 12.69 7.32
C LEU A 144 -16.16 11.99 7.54
N VAL A 145 -15.33 11.92 6.50
CA VAL A 145 -13.99 11.32 6.62
C VAL A 145 -13.11 12.18 7.55
N GLU A 146 -13.18 13.50 7.44
CA GLU A 146 -12.44 14.40 8.34
C GLU A 146 -12.87 14.20 9.80
N ASP A 147 -14.18 14.14 10.07
CA ASP A 147 -14.71 13.86 11.41
C ASP A 147 -14.25 12.50 11.93
N ALA A 148 -14.30 11.46 11.08
CA ALA A 148 -13.83 10.12 11.43
C ALA A 148 -12.36 10.10 11.79
N LEU A 149 -11.54 10.81 11.01
CA LEU A 149 -10.10 10.90 11.26
C LEU A 149 -9.81 11.68 12.55
N GLN A 150 -10.54 12.76 12.78
CA GLN A 150 -10.40 13.55 14.01
C GLN A 150 -10.76 12.73 15.25
N ALA A 151 -11.80 11.92 15.16
CA ALA A 151 -12.22 11.06 16.27
C ALA A 151 -11.21 9.95 16.57
N LEU A 152 -10.47 9.47 15.54
CA LEU A 152 -9.49 8.37 15.72
C LEU A 152 -8.07 8.86 16.01
N THR A 153 -7.72 10.08 15.61
CA THR A 153 -6.32 10.56 15.70
C THR A 153 -6.27 11.92 16.40
N SER A 154 -5.47 12.00 17.45
CA SER A 154 -5.36 13.24 18.23
C SER A 154 -4.70 14.39 17.47
N ARG A 155 -3.67 14.13 16.69
CA ARG A 155 -2.98 15.12 15.86
C ARG A 155 -2.29 14.47 14.66
N PRO A 156 -2.33 15.12 13.49
CA PRO A 156 -1.53 14.66 12.36
C PRO A 156 -0.03 14.76 12.68
N ALA A 157 0.71 13.71 12.38
CA ALA A 157 2.15 13.78 12.45
C ALA A 157 2.72 14.35 11.13
N PRO A 158 3.94 14.92 11.16
CA PRO A 158 4.48 15.55 9.97
C PRO A 158 4.88 14.55 8.90
N ALA A 159 4.73 14.99 7.65
CA ALA A 159 5.35 14.39 6.47
C ALA A 159 6.20 15.46 5.79
N LYS A 160 7.24 15.05 5.09
CA LYS A 160 8.11 15.98 4.36
C LYS A 160 8.44 15.44 2.98
N ILE A 161 8.72 16.34 2.04
CA ILE A 161 9.25 15.96 0.74
C ILE A 161 10.74 15.65 0.94
N ALA A 162 11.13 14.42 0.66
CA ALA A 162 12.53 14.00 0.71
C ALA A 162 13.28 14.50 -0.53
N CYS A 163 12.74 14.23 -1.73
CA CYS A 163 13.28 14.72 -2.99
C CYS A 163 12.25 14.60 -4.12
N PRO A 164 12.40 15.40 -5.20
CA PRO A 164 11.69 15.09 -6.44
C PRO A 164 12.34 13.87 -7.10
N ILE A 165 11.52 12.91 -7.58
CA ILE A 165 12.04 11.68 -8.20
C ILE A 165 11.90 11.72 -9.74
N ALA A 166 10.81 12.32 -10.22
CA ALA A 166 10.54 12.48 -11.66
C ALA A 166 9.67 13.70 -11.83
N GLN A 167 9.40 14.08 -13.06
CA GLN A 167 8.58 15.25 -13.35
C GLN A 167 7.24 15.19 -12.62
N GLY A 168 7.00 16.13 -11.71
CA GLY A 168 5.78 16.23 -10.94
C GLY A 168 5.59 15.17 -9.87
N ARG A 169 6.60 14.34 -9.58
CA ARG A 169 6.52 13.26 -8.60
C ARG A 169 7.58 13.39 -7.52
N TYR A 170 7.18 13.14 -6.30
CA TYR A 170 7.97 13.44 -5.11
C TYR A 170 7.96 12.27 -4.14
N LEU A 171 9.13 11.95 -3.61
CA LEU A 171 9.26 10.99 -2.52
C LEU A 171 8.89 11.69 -1.21
N ILE A 172 7.94 11.12 -0.50
CA ILE A 172 7.50 11.61 0.81
C ILE A 172 8.12 10.71 1.89
N GLU A 173 8.64 11.34 2.93
CA GLU A 173 9.18 10.68 4.09
C GLU A 173 8.36 11.04 5.32
N THR A 174 8.03 10.03 6.13
CA THR A 174 7.34 10.19 7.41
C THR A 174 7.72 9.02 8.32
N ALA A 175 7.07 8.91 9.47
CA ALA A 175 7.31 7.82 10.40
C ALA A 175 6.00 7.26 10.92
N ILE A 176 5.98 5.95 11.20
CA ILE A 176 4.81 5.23 11.73
C ILE A 176 5.18 4.40 12.94
N SER A 177 4.18 4.08 13.77
CA SER A 177 4.37 3.19 14.92
C SER A 177 4.79 1.80 14.45
N PRO A 178 5.66 1.09 15.17
CA PRO A 178 6.01 -0.29 14.85
C PRO A 178 4.80 -1.23 14.82
N ASP A 179 3.77 -0.92 15.61
CA ASP A 179 2.57 -1.75 15.72
C ASP A 179 1.56 -1.51 14.61
N PHE A 180 1.80 -0.53 13.73
CA PHE A 180 0.88 -0.15 12.65
C PHE A 180 0.63 -1.31 11.68
N GLY A 181 1.65 -2.11 11.44
CA GLY A 181 1.57 -3.21 10.48
C GLY A 181 1.79 -2.75 9.04
N GLU A 182 1.41 -3.60 8.13
CA GLU A 182 1.53 -3.35 6.69
C GLU A 182 0.51 -2.29 6.25
N ILE A 183 0.94 -1.37 5.40
CA ILE A 183 0.05 -0.35 4.82
C ILE A 183 -0.68 -0.98 3.63
N SER A 184 -2.00 -0.98 3.70
CA SER A 184 -2.87 -1.52 2.65
C SER A 184 -3.30 -0.46 1.64
N ALA A 185 -3.37 0.82 2.04
CA ALA A 185 -3.77 1.91 1.16
C ALA A 185 -3.29 3.26 1.71
N ILE A 186 -3.07 4.20 0.79
CA ILE A 186 -2.78 5.59 1.13
C ILE A 186 -3.74 6.48 0.36
N TYR A 187 -4.29 7.48 1.02
CA TYR A 187 -5.18 8.47 0.42
C TYR A 187 -4.62 9.86 0.62
N ALA A 188 -4.67 10.67 -0.41
CA ALA A 188 -4.40 12.11 -0.31
C ALA A 188 -5.73 12.82 -0.04
N LEU A 189 -5.78 13.58 1.04
CA LEU A 189 -6.90 14.45 1.37
C LEU A 189 -6.60 15.85 0.85
N GLY A 190 -7.47 16.33 -0.01
CA GLY A 190 -7.46 17.72 -0.47
C GLY A 190 -8.75 18.39 -0.05
N ALA A 191 -8.82 19.70 -0.18
CA ALA A 191 -9.99 20.48 0.21
C ALA A 191 -11.29 20.01 -0.46
N ASN A 192 -11.19 19.44 -1.66
CA ASN A 192 -12.37 19.08 -2.46
C ASN A 192 -12.32 17.63 -2.98
N ALA A 193 -11.42 16.80 -2.48
CA ALA A 193 -11.33 15.42 -2.98
C ALA A 193 -10.51 14.52 -2.05
N ILE A 194 -10.90 13.26 -2.02
CA ILE A 194 -10.14 12.16 -1.40
C ILE A 194 -9.68 11.24 -2.52
N LEU A 195 -8.36 11.18 -2.76
CA LEU A 195 -7.79 10.46 -3.88
C LEU A 195 -6.89 9.32 -3.41
N PRO A 196 -7.11 8.09 -3.89
CA PRO A 196 -6.19 7.01 -3.57
C PRO A 196 -4.85 7.25 -4.28
N LEU A 197 -3.76 6.94 -3.61
CA LEU A 197 -2.43 6.97 -4.21
C LEU A 197 -2.11 5.58 -4.77
N ALA A 198 -1.63 5.55 -6.00
CA ALA A 198 -1.23 4.29 -6.64
C ALA A 198 0.13 3.78 -6.12
N SER A 199 0.88 4.64 -5.45
CA SER A 199 2.21 4.29 -4.94
C SER A 199 2.11 3.28 -3.80
N PRO A 200 2.92 2.23 -3.80
CA PRO A 200 3.11 1.42 -2.60
C PRO A 200 3.80 2.25 -1.52
N ALA A 201 3.78 1.75 -0.30
CA ALA A 201 4.54 2.33 0.80
C ALA A 201 5.69 1.40 1.18
N LEU A 202 6.85 1.99 1.43
CA LEU A 202 7.99 1.27 2.02
C LEU A 202 8.05 1.61 3.51
N ILE A 203 8.02 0.58 4.34
CA ILE A 203 8.24 0.71 5.79
C ILE A 203 9.62 0.16 6.09
N GLY A 204 10.55 1.02 6.50
CA GLY A 204 11.90 0.62 6.84
C GLY A 204 11.97 -0.25 8.10
N ALA A 205 12.98 -1.08 8.19
CA ALA A 205 13.22 -1.94 9.35
C ALA A 205 13.77 -1.16 10.54
N GLN A 206 14.57 -0.15 10.26
CA GLN A 206 15.27 0.62 11.29
C GLN A 206 14.27 1.42 12.15
N ARG A 207 14.48 1.38 13.46
CA ARG A 207 13.65 2.11 14.42
C ARG A 207 14.41 3.32 14.95
N GLU A 208 13.82 4.50 14.83
CA GLU A 208 14.31 5.72 15.46
C GLU A 208 13.24 6.23 16.43
N HIS A 209 13.61 6.46 17.67
CA HIS A 209 12.67 6.96 18.68
C HIS A 209 11.38 6.16 18.77
N ASN A 210 11.49 4.83 18.67
CA ASN A 210 10.37 3.90 18.65
C ASN A 210 9.40 4.10 17.47
N LEU A 211 9.87 4.66 16.36
CA LEU A 211 9.11 4.81 15.13
C LEU A 211 9.87 4.16 13.97
N ARG A 212 9.15 3.76 12.93
CA ARG A 212 9.73 3.20 11.71
C ARG A 212 9.61 4.22 10.58
N PRO A 213 10.66 4.46 9.81
CA PRO A 213 10.54 5.34 8.64
C PRO A 213 9.58 4.74 7.61
N CYS A 214 8.81 5.61 7.01
CA CYS A 214 7.83 5.24 5.99
C CYS A 214 7.98 6.17 4.80
N HIS A 215 8.09 5.59 3.61
CA HIS A 215 8.25 6.34 2.36
C HIS A 215 7.15 5.96 1.38
N PHE A 216 6.67 6.94 0.63
CA PHE A 216 5.71 6.74 -0.46
C PHE A 216 5.84 7.88 -1.48
N ILE A 217 5.22 7.71 -2.64
CA ILE A 217 5.40 8.65 -3.75
C ILE A 217 4.07 9.34 -4.05
N VAL A 218 4.13 10.64 -4.29
CA VAL A 218 2.95 11.49 -4.53
C VAL A 218 3.15 12.29 -5.81
N GLU A 219 2.08 12.39 -6.62
CA GLU A 219 2.06 13.24 -7.79
C GLU A 219 1.62 14.66 -7.40
N SER A 220 2.41 15.64 -7.82
CA SER A 220 2.09 17.07 -7.69
C SER A 220 1.51 17.46 -6.32
N PRO A 221 2.26 17.24 -5.23
CA PRO A 221 1.73 17.55 -3.91
C PRO A 221 1.36 19.02 -3.77
N ARG A 222 0.27 19.28 -3.08
CA ARG A 222 -0.21 20.63 -2.80
C ARG A 222 -0.04 20.94 -1.31
N TYR A 223 -0.02 22.21 -0.96
CA TYR A 223 0.17 22.62 0.42
C TYR A 223 -1.03 23.45 0.90
N PRO A 224 -1.58 23.21 2.06
CA PRO A 224 -1.35 22.01 2.89
C PRO A 224 -2.00 20.78 2.28
N GLN A 225 -1.45 19.61 2.56
CA GLN A 225 -2.03 18.35 2.11
C GLN A 225 -1.89 17.30 3.20
N SER A 226 -2.96 16.59 3.47
CA SER A 226 -2.94 15.48 4.43
C SER A 226 -2.98 14.14 3.69
N PHE A 227 -2.32 13.16 4.28
CA PHE A 227 -2.32 11.77 3.80
C PHE A 227 -2.88 10.88 4.89
N VAL A 228 -3.78 9.98 4.48
CA VAL A 228 -4.30 8.94 5.36
C VAL A 228 -3.66 7.63 4.98
N LEU A 229 -2.86 7.07 5.89
CA LEU A 229 -2.26 5.75 5.74
C LEU A 229 -3.16 4.76 6.47
N VAL A 230 -3.66 3.77 5.75
CA VAL A 230 -4.53 2.72 6.30
C VAL A 230 -3.71 1.45 6.38
N GLY A 231 -3.52 0.95 7.59
CA GLY A 231 -2.83 -0.30 7.85
C GLY A 231 -3.77 -1.38 8.40
N LYS A 232 -3.25 -2.58 8.56
CA LYS A 232 -4.03 -3.68 9.12
C LYS A 232 -4.48 -3.44 10.56
N ARG A 233 -3.71 -2.67 11.32
CA ARG A 233 -3.93 -2.46 12.77
C ARG A 233 -4.15 -1.01 13.15
N GLY A 234 -4.18 -0.10 12.20
CA GLY A 234 -4.32 1.31 12.55
C GLY A 234 -4.54 2.21 11.35
N VAL A 235 -4.83 3.44 11.68
CA VAL A 235 -4.92 4.54 10.70
C VAL A 235 -4.01 5.64 11.20
N ALA A 236 -3.30 6.29 10.28
CA ALA A 236 -2.40 7.40 10.63
C ALA A 236 -2.62 8.55 9.65
N VAL A 237 -2.75 9.73 10.19
CA VAL A 237 -2.82 10.96 9.39
C VAL A 237 -1.44 11.61 9.38
N ARG A 238 -1.01 12.03 8.19
CA ARG A 238 0.27 12.70 7.98
C ARG A 238 0.02 14.02 7.26
N GLU A 239 0.62 15.07 7.74
CA GLU A 239 0.41 16.41 7.17
C GLU A 239 1.68 16.93 6.52
N LEU A 240 1.57 17.28 5.25
CA LEU A 240 2.62 17.96 4.50
C LEU A 240 2.43 19.46 4.68
N SER A 241 3.18 20.03 5.61
CA SER A 241 3.10 21.47 5.90
C SER A 241 3.92 22.28 4.91
N SER A 242 3.41 23.47 4.59
CA SER A 242 4.12 24.46 3.79
C SER A 242 5.37 24.92 4.55
N GLY A 243 6.52 24.60 4.06
CA GLY A 243 7.74 25.08 4.71
C GLY A 243 8.99 24.26 4.54
N ASN A 244 9.03 23.36 3.58
CA ASN A 244 10.30 22.71 3.29
C ASN A 244 10.82 23.19 1.92
N PRO A 245 11.40 24.41 1.86
CA PRO A 245 11.85 24.97 0.59
C PRO A 245 13.13 24.31 0.04
N HIS A 246 13.76 23.43 0.82
CA HIS A 246 15.04 22.85 0.44
C HIS A 246 15.00 21.34 0.40
N CYS A 247 14.16 20.76 -0.46
CA CYS A 247 14.32 19.36 -0.76
C CYS A 247 15.57 19.18 -1.65
N ALA A 248 16.40 18.24 -1.29
CA ALA A 248 17.57 17.89 -2.08
C ALA A 248 17.13 17.42 -3.48
N ASN A 249 17.94 17.66 -4.50
CA ASN A 249 17.68 17.01 -5.77
C ASN A 249 17.94 15.49 -5.61
N LEU A 250 17.43 14.72 -6.54
CA LEU A 250 17.46 13.25 -6.42
C LEU A 250 18.88 12.70 -6.25
N GLN A 251 19.86 13.22 -6.99
CA GLN A 251 21.23 12.74 -6.92
C GLN A 251 21.87 13.07 -5.56
N ALA A 252 21.65 14.28 -5.04
CA ALA A 252 22.16 14.67 -3.72
C ALA A 252 21.50 13.84 -2.61
N TRP A 253 20.18 13.66 -2.68
CA TRP A 253 19.47 12.81 -1.74
C TRP A 253 19.96 11.37 -1.78
N TRP A 254 20.20 10.83 -2.99
CA TRP A 254 20.70 9.45 -3.19
C TRP A 254 22.07 9.27 -2.55
N ALA A 255 22.97 10.23 -2.77
CA ALA A 255 24.31 10.18 -2.20
C ALA A 255 24.32 10.27 -0.68
N GLU A 256 23.41 11.08 -0.10
CA GLU A 256 23.36 11.35 1.33
C GLU A 256 22.48 10.34 2.09
N ARG A 257 21.31 10.02 1.57
CA ARG A 257 20.26 9.28 2.30
C ARG A 257 19.81 7.99 1.63
N GLY A 258 20.19 7.76 0.40
CA GLY A 258 19.89 6.50 -0.30
C GLY A 258 20.72 5.32 0.21
N GLY A 259 21.13 5.35 1.50
CA GLY A 259 22.07 4.36 2.05
C GLY A 259 21.46 3.02 2.43
N THR A 260 20.15 2.92 2.65
CA THR A 260 19.55 1.63 2.98
C THR A 260 19.18 0.88 1.70
N PRO A 261 19.56 -0.40 1.61
CA PRO A 261 19.28 -1.20 0.40
C PRO A 261 17.79 -1.22 0.03
N GLU A 262 16.91 -1.36 1.02
CA GLU A 262 15.48 -1.43 0.80
C GLU A 262 14.92 -0.12 0.19
N LEU A 263 15.43 1.03 0.63
CA LEU A 263 14.98 2.32 0.10
C LEU A 263 15.50 2.54 -1.32
N ARG A 264 16.74 2.13 -1.60
CA ARG A 264 17.29 2.15 -2.96
C ARG A 264 16.46 1.30 -3.90
N GLU A 265 16.19 0.07 -3.49
CA GLU A 265 15.37 -0.86 -4.28
C GLU A 265 13.98 -0.26 -4.56
N PHE A 266 13.33 0.29 -3.54
CA PHE A 266 12.01 0.92 -3.67
C PHE A 266 12.02 2.03 -4.73
N VAL A 267 13.02 2.94 -4.66
CA VAL A 267 13.11 4.07 -5.60
C VAL A 267 13.42 3.57 -7.02
N VAL A 268 14.39 2.65 -7.16
CA VAL A 268 14.78 2.08 -8.46
C VAL A 268 13.60 1.34 -9.10
N ARG A 269 12.93 0.49 -8.32
CA ARG A 269 11.75 -0.28 -8.79
C ARG A 269 10.68 0.67 -9.31
N TRP A 270 10.38 1.69 -8.55
CA TRP A 270 9.34 2.65 -8.93
C TRP A 270 9.74 3.42 -10.21
N LEU A 271 10.98 3.92 -10.28
CA LEU A 271 11.50 4.62 -11.45
C LEU A 271 11.47 3.72 -12.69
N SER A 272 11.84 2.45 -12.56
CA SER A 272 11.87 1.52 -13.68
C SER A 272 10.50 1.30 -14.32
N THR A 273 9.43 1.47 -13.56
CA THR A 273 8.05 1.36 -14.08
C THR A 273 7.46 2.70 -14.53
N THR A 274 8.19 3.80 -14.32
CA THR A 274 7.71 5.14 -14.64
C THR A 274 8.04 5.46 -16.10
N PRO A 275 7.05 5.84 -16.94
CA PRO A 275 7.34 6.31 -18.29
C PRO A 275 8.14 7.61 -18.26
N GLU A 276 8.58 8.08 -19.41
CA GLU A 276 9.22 9.40 -19.56
C GLU A 276 10.55 9.55 -18.82
N GLY A 277 11.46 8.62 -19.04
CA GLY A 277 12.84 8.73 -18.56
C GLY A 277 13.10 8.14 -17.17
N GLY A 278 12.11 7.55 -16.54
CA GLY A 278 12.31 6.93 -15.23
C GLY A 278 13.36 5.82 -15.25
N LEU A 279 13.34 4.96 -16.26
CA LEU A 279 14.33 3.91 -16.41
C LEU A 279 15.76 4.48 -16.54
N ALA A 280 15.95 5.52 -17.36
CA ALA A 280 17.25 6.16 -17.50
C ALA A 280 17.75 6.74 -16.17
N THR A 281 16.83 7.35 -15.41
CA THR A 281 17.14 7.87 -14.06
C THR A 281 17.52 6.75 -13.10
N ALA A 282 16.79 5.62 -13.13
CA ALA A 282 17.08 4.46 -12.30
C ALA A 282 18.48 3.90 -12.58
N VAL A 283 18.85 3.82 -13.87
CA VAL A 283 20.18 3.37 -14.28
C VAL A 283 21.26 4.36 -13.80
N ASP A 284 21.04 5.67 -14.02
CA ASP A 284 22.00 6.71 -13.60
C ASP A 284 22.26 6.65 -12.08
N LEU A 285 21.21 6.48 -11.27
CA LEU A 285 21.36 6.39 -9.82
C LEU A 285 22.17 5.15 -9.42
N GLN A 286 21.89 4.01 -10.02
CA GLN A 286 22.59 2.77 -9.71
C GLN A 286 24.08 2.88 -10.11
N LEU A 287 24.38 3.45 -11.26
CA LEU A 287 25.76 3.65 -11.72
C LEU A 287 26.54 4.66 -10.85
N ARG A 288 25.87 5.58 -10.19
CA ARG A 288 26.50 6.52 -9.24
C ARG A 288 26.80 5.88 -7.88
N THR A 289 26.21 4.72 -7.59
CA THR A 289 26.53 3.98 -6.36
C THR A 289 27.95 3.45 -6.47
N PRO A 290 28.84 3.74 -5.50
CA PRO A 290 30.19 3.25 -5.56
C PRO A 290 30.24 1.72 -5.65
N LEU A 291 30.94 1.21 -6.64
CA LEU A 291 31.14 -0.22 -6.77
C LEU A 291 32.11 -0.70 -5.66
N PRO A 292 31.88 -1.90 -5.12
CA PRO A 292 32.83 -2.46 -4.18
C PRO A 292 34.19 -2.64 -4.83
N GLU A 293 35.24 -2.48 -4.04
CA GLU A 293 36.58 -2.71 -4.52
C GLU A 293 36.79 -4.20 -4.75
N ARG A 294 37.17 -4.58 -5.98
CA ARG A 294 37.41 -5.97 -6.33
C ARG A 294 38.58 -6.52 -5.52
N ARG A 295 38.38 -7.59 -4.80
CA ARG A 295 39.38 -8.23 -3.98
C ARG A 295 39.31 -9.75 -4.10
N ILE A 296 40.44 -10.38 -4.43
CA ILE A 296 40.51 -11.82 -4.38
C ILE A 296 40.62 -12.25 -2.91
N GLY A 297 39.82 -13.22 -2.52
CA GLY A 297 39.80 -13.75 -1.18
C GLY A 297 41.11 -14.40 -0.78
N ARG A 298 41.28 -14.73 0.50
CA ARG A 298 42.50 -15.27 1.07
C ARG A 298 42.96 -16.58 0.41
N SER A 299 42.05 -17.35 -0.15
CA SER A 299 42.38 -18.58 -0.82
C SER A 299 42.50 -18.37 -2.35
N ALA A 300 43.63 -17.79 -2.78
CA ALA A 300 43.86 -17.49 -4.18
C ALA A 300 43.98 -18.75 -5.07
N MET A 301 43.92 -19.94 -4.48
CA MET A 301 44.05 -21.23 -5.21
C MET A 301 42.73 -21.80 -5.68
N TYR A 302 41.58 -21.27 -5.21
CA TYR A 302 40.25 -21.79 -5.56
C TYR A 302 39.49 -20.81 -6.47
N PRO A 303 38.63 -21.32 -7.34
CA PRO A 303 37.77 -20.43 -8.13
C PRO A 303 36.94 -19.52 -7.22
N SER A 304 36.82 -18.27 -7.63
CA SER A 304 35.97 -17.31 -6.95
C SER A 304 35.30 -16.42 -7.99
N ALA A 305 34.10 -15.96 -7.65
CA ALA A 305 33.36 -15.03 -8.48
C ALA A 305 32.68 -14.01 -7.60
N GLU A 306 32.46 -12.82 -8.13
CA GLU A 306 31.79 -11.75 -7.42
C GLU A 306 30.98 -10.89 -8.40
N VAL A 307 29.79 -10.55 -8.03
CA VAL A 307 28.94 -9.60 -8.78
C VAL A 307 29.13 -8.24 -8.13
N ASP A 308 29.68 -7.29 -8.85
CA ASP A 308 29.91 -5.93 -8.36
C ASP A 308 28.96 -4.89 -8.96
N LEU A 309 28.12 -5.32 -9.90
CA LEU A 309 27.10 -4.46 -10.52
C LEU A 309 25.85 -5.28 -10.81
N ALA A 310 24.68 -4.78 -10.40
CA ALA A 310 23.39 -5.34 -10.75
C ALA A 310 22.41 -4.19 -11.03
N LEU A 311 21.90 -4.13 -12.27
CA LEU A 311 20.98 -3.10 -12.71
C LEU A 311 19.66 -3.73 -13.12
N THR A 312 18.60 -3.39 -12.41
CA THR A 312 17.24 -3.80 -12.80
C THR A 312 16.78 -2.91 -13.96
N LEU A 313 16.48 -3.54 -15.08
CA LEU A 313 16.05 -2.88 -16.31
C LEU A 313 14.69 -3.44 -16.74
N SER A 314 14.06 -2.75 -17.68
CA SER A 314 12.83 -3.27 -18.27
C SER A 314 13.10 -4.58 -19.00
N GLY A 315 12.48 -5.65 -18.57
CA GLY A 315 12.62 -6.97 -19.18
C GLY A 315 13.73 -7.84 -18.62
N GLY A 316 14.45 -7.40 -17.55
CA GLY A 316 15.47 -8.24 -16.97
C GLY A 316 16.44 -7.57 -16.04
N LEU A 317 17.50 -8.31 -15.72
CA LEU A 317 18.59 -7.86 -14.87
C LEU A 317 19.91 -7.87 -15.67
N LEU A 318 20.61 -6.74 -15.69
CA LEU A 318 21.95 -6.66 -16.20
C LEU A 318 22.90 -6.81 -15.01
N ALA A 319 23.71 -7.88 -15.00
CA ALA A 319 24.68 -8.15 -13.95
C ALA A 319 26.11 -8.02 -14.51
N GLY A 320 27.01 -7.50 -13.71
CA GLY A 320 28.42 -7.44 -14.04
C GLY A 320 29.27 -7.81 -12.84
N GLY A 321 30.41 -8.40 -13.12
CA GLY A 321 31.30 -8.87 -12.06
C GLY A 321 32.60 -9.39 -12.60
N TRP A 322 33.21 -10.30 -11.85
CA TRP A 322 34.47 -10.90 -12.25
C TRP A 322 34.59 -12.32 -11.70
N THR A 323 35.38 -13.12 -12.39
CA THR A 323 35.77 -14.47 -11.96
C THR A 323 37.29 -14.55 -11.88
N HIS A 324 37.76 -15.31 -10.91
CA HIS A 324 39.17 -15.70 -10.77
C HIS A 324 39.22 -17.21 -10.69
N ASP A 325 39.78 -17.85 -11.72
CA ASP A 325 39.86 -19.31 -11.79
C ASP A 325 41.28 -19.74 -12.21
N PRO A 326 42.23 -19.67 -11.27
CA PRO A 326 43.63 -20.01 -11.60
C PRO A 326 43.86 -21.46 -11.97
N THR A 327 42.90 -22.33 -11.68
CA THR A 327 42.99 -23.77 -11.92
C THR A 327 42.17 -24.23 -13.13
N ALA A 328 41.44 -23.32 -13.76
CA ALA A 328 40.54 -23.60 -14.89
C ALA A 328 39.54 -24.74 -14.56
N THR A 329 38.96 -24.65 -13.37
CA THR A 329 38.01 -25.66 -12.89
C THR A 329 36.56 -25.14 -12.80
N LEU A 330 36.35 -23.85 -13.03
CA LEU A 330 35.01 -23.27 -13.04
C LEU A 330 34.22 -23.75 -14.25
N ALA A 331 33.14 -24.48 -14.04
CA ALA A 331 32.34 -25.04 -15.13
C ALA A 331 31.29 -24.08 -15.63
N GLY A 332 30.89 -23.12 -14.80
CA GLY A 332 29.88 -22.12 -15.12
C GLY A 332 29.45 -21.38 -13.86
N ILE A 333 28.54 -20.42 -14.03
CA ILE A 333 27.97 -19.65 -12.94
C ILE A 333 26.45 -19.64 -13.13
N ASP A 334 25.73 -19.96 -12.09
CA ASP A 334 24.27 -19.89 -12.08
C ASP A 334 23.82 -18.69 -11.24
N TYR A 335 22.80 -18.02 -11.72
CA TYR A 335 22.06 -17.04 -10.93
C TYR A 335 20.91 -17.75 -10.22
N LEU A 336 20.84 -17.64 -8.91
CA LEU A 336 19.81 -18.29 -8.12
C LEU A 336 18.72 -17.26 -7.78
N THR A 337 17.51 -17.54 -8.23
CA THR A 337 16.34 -16.68 -7.97
C THR A 337 15.80 -16.92 -6.56
N GLU A 338 14.93 -16.04 -6.07
CA GLU A 338 14.31 -16.17 -4.73
C GLU A 338 13.54 -17.48 -4.54
N ASP A 339 12.92 -17.99 -5.60
CA ASP A 339 12.19 -19.25 -5.56
C ASP A 339 13.10 -20.49 -5.66
N GLY A 340 14.41 -20.26 -5.75
CA GLY A 340 15.40 -21.34 -5.85
C GLY A 340 15.66 -21.84 -7.26
N THR A 341 15.14 -21.18 -8.29
CA THR A 341 15.42 -21.56 -9.67
C THR A 341 16.83 -21.11 -10.06
N ALA A 342 17.65 -22.03 -10.59
CA ALA A 342 18.98 -21.71 -11.08
C ALA A 342 18.89 -21.35 -12.57
N ILE A 343 19.43 -20.20 -12.93
CA ILE A 343 19.48 -19.71 -14.32
C ILE A 343 20.97 -19.63 -14.71
N PRO A 344 21.44 -20.45 -15.63
CA PRO A 344 22.85 -20.40 -16.03
C PRO A 344 23.16 -19.08 -16.74
N LEU A 345 24.26 -18.47 -16.39
CA LEU A 345 24.74 -17.25 -17.05
C LEU A 345 25.38 -17.57 -18.40
N ASP A 346 25.83 -18.79 -18.58
CA ASP A 346 26.48 -19.23 -19.79
C ASP A 346 25.60 -19.00 -21.03
N GLY A 347 26.14 -18.37 -22.05
CA GLY A 347 25.42 -18.04 -23.26
C GLY A 347 24.71 -16.67 -23.21
N ASN A 348 24.57 -16.11 -22.03
CA ASN A 348 23.98 -14.79 -21.85
C ASN A 348 24.98 -13.78 -21.26
N TRP A 349 26.24 -14.11 -21.27
CA TRP A 349 27.27 -13.24 -20.74
C TRP A 349 28.35 -12.91 -21.78
N TYR A 350 29.02 -11.78 -21.54
CA TYR A 350 30.20 -11.34 -22.31
C TYR A 350 31.38 -11.22 -21.37
N GLU A 351 32.52 -11.84 -21.72
CA GLU A 351 33.74 -11.82 -20.92
C GLU A 351 34.74 -10.81 -21.45
N PHE A 352 35.54 -10.24 -20.55
CA PHE A 352 36.62 -9.32 -20.91
C PHE A 352 37.76 -9.40 -19.88
N PRO A 353 39.01 -9.10 -20.29
CA PRO A 353 40.10 -9.04 -19.33
C PRO A 353 39.89 -7.95 -18.28
N ALA A 354 40.15 -8.28 -17.04
CA ALA A 354 40.02 -7.35 -15.92
C ALA A 354 41.13 -7.60 -14.89
N TRP A 355 41.09 -6.85 -13.80
CA TRP A 355 42.03 -7.05 -12.71
C TRP A 355 41.33 -6.88 -11.38
N ALA A 356 41.88 -7.54 -10.35
CA ALA A 356 41.40 -7.41 -8.97
C ALA A 356 42.61 -7.25 -8.06
N ARG A 357 42.37 -6.67 -6.88
CA ARG A 357 43.40 -6.56 -5.85
C ARG A 357 43.67 -7.96 -5.26
N GLY A 358 44.90 -8.35 -5.18
CA GLY A 358 45.28 -9.64 -4.59
C GLY A 358 45.09 -9.68 -3.08
N ALA A 359 45.16 -10.87 -2.53
CA ALA A 359 44.97 -11.10 -1.09
C ALA A 359 45.98 -10.36 -0.19
N ASP A 360 47.13 -10.00 -0.72
CA ASP A 360 48.17 -9.22 -0.01
C ASP A 360 47.94 -7.71 -0.06
N GLU A 361 46.87 -7.28 -0.70
CA GLU A 361 46.46 -5.87 -0.89
C GLU A 361 47.42 -5.03 -1.76
N LYS A 362 48.59 -5.54 -2.13
CA LYS A 362 49.58 -4.81 -2.90
C LYS A 362 49.72 -5.29 -4.34
N SER A 363 49.40 -6.55 -4.57
CA SER A 363 49.49 -7.12 -5.91
C SER A 363 48.19 -6.93 -6.69
N ARG A 364 48.30 -6.94 -8.00
CA ARG A 364 47.17 -7.06 -8.91
C ARG A 364 47.13 -8.48 -9.42
N ALA A 365 45.95 -9.04 -9.50
CA ALA A 365 45.73 -10.33 -10.13
C ALA A 365 44.86 -10.15 -11.36
N ASP A 366 45.20 -10.83 -12.42
CA ASP A 366 44.37 -10.87 -13.62
C ASP A 366 43.14 -11.71 -13.33
N VAL A 367 41.98 -11.19 -13.68
CA VAL A 367 40.69 -11.86 -13.52
C VAL A 367 39.91 -11.72 -14.83
N THR A 368 38.89 -12.53 -14.99
CA THR A 368 37.95 -12.38 -16.10
C THR A 368 36.74 -11.57 -15.63
N GLY A 369 36.57 -10.40 -16.21
CA GLY A 369 35.37 -9.61 -16.00
C GLY A 369 34.23 -10.20 -16.83
N PHE A 370 33.00 -10.05 -16.38
CA PHE A 370 31.82 -10.45 -17.15
C PHE A 370 30.70 -9.44 -17.05
N VAL A 371 29.85 -9.41 -18.09
CA VAL A 371 28.57 -8.76 -18.10
C VAL A 371 27.53 -9.77 -18.60
N ALA A 372 26.48 -9.96 -17.86
CA ALA A 372 25.44 -10.94 -18.16
C ALA A 372 24.06 -10.26 -18.23
N TRP A 373 23.22 -10.74 -19.14
CA TRP A 373 21.82 -10.34 -19.24
C TRP A 373 20.92 -11.51 -18.83
N LEU A 374 20.08 -11.27 -17.83
CA LEU A 374 19.15 -12.26 -17.31
C LEU A 374 17.72 -11.77 -17.63
N PRO A 375 17.10 -12.29 -18.70
CA PRO A 375 15.74 -11.87 -19.04
C PRO A 375 14.75 -12.33 -17.97
N SER A 376 13.79 -11.49 -17.64
CA SER A 376 12.72 -11.79 -16.70
C SER A 376 11.40 -11.39 -17.28
N ASN A 377 10.42 -12.29 -17.21
CA ASN A 377 9.05 -12.01 -17.61
C ASN A 377 8.24 -11.42 -16.47
N ASP A 378 8.78 -11.43 -15.26
CA ASP A 378 8.13 -10.87 -14.09
C ASP A 378 8.39 -9.37 -13.99
N THR A 379 7.50 -8.67 -13.32
CA THR A 379 7.64 -7.24 -13.04
C THR A 379 9.01 -6.98 -12.41
N PRO A 380 9.74 -5.96 -12.87
CA PRO A 380 11.05 -5.66 -12.31
C PRO A 380 10.96 -5.41 -10.82
N GLY A 381 11.66 -6.19 -10.04
CA GLY A 381 11.52 -6.01 -8.61
C GLY A 381 12.28 -6.88 -7.65
N ALA A 382 13.03 -7.85 -8.08
CA ALA A 382 13.84 -8.62 -7.14
C ALA A 382 15.31 -8.34 -7.38
N LEU A 383 15.95 -7.55 -6.54
CA LEU A 383 17.40 -7.51 -6.39
C LEU A 383 17.78 -8.72 -5.54
N LEU A 384 18.31 -9.76 -6.21
CA LEU A 384 18.68 -11.00 -5.54
C LEU A 384 20.19 -11.10 -5.44
N UNK A 385 20.69 -11.26 -4.48
CA UNK A 385 21.78 -11.34 -4.30
C UNK A 385 22.23 -12.37 -4.83
N PRO A 386 22.97 -12.40 -5.53
CA PRO A 386 23.52 -13.61 -6.07
C PRO A 386 24.07 -14.47 -4.96
N VAL A 387 23.65 -15.68 -4.98
CA VAL A 387 24.25 -16.70 -4.11
C VAL A 387 25.29 -17.42 -4.96
N LEU A 388 26.55 -17.32 -4.55
CA LEU A 388 27.64 -18.01 -5.18
C LEU A 388 27.76 -19.44 -4.65
#